data_d0f316c63ed43b6773948f9badeeb86a
#
_entry.id   d0f316c63ed43b6773948f9badeeb86a
#
_cell.length_a   1.000
_cell.length_b   1.000
_cell.length_c   1.000
_cell.angle_alpha   90.00
_cell.angle_beta   90.00
_cell.angle_gamma   90.00
#
_symmetry.space_group_name_H-M   'P 1'
#
loop_
_entity.id
_entity.type
_entity.pdbx_description
1 polymer ?
#
loop_
_entity_poly.entity_id
_entity_poly.type
_entity_poly.pdbx_seq_one_letter_code
_entity_poly.pdbx_strand_id
1 'polypeptide(L)'
;QKACSICREVTPMKRKSLNFPTKIILFNIVLISFLTFGLLAYFYLFVADTERSKAVSNMEILSTKAGEQLDDFFANMDKAALHLSTNPTVISTFASIPDAPGNFFETGHISSRELNDTICSYIFEDYSISRICLYNDQQDFIYTGTLNTSTDRIQSFVNSSRSVSIRDALRQNHGKL
;
A
#
# COMPACT_ATOMS: atom_id res chain seq x y z
N GLN A 1 33.31 39.27 69.89
CA GLN A 1 32.20 39.20 68.97
C GLN A 1 32.39 40.25 67.86
N LYS A 2 32.88 39.89 66.68
CA LYS A 2 33.10 40.78 65.55
C LYS A 2 32.00 40.52 64.53
N ALA A 3 31.09 41.46 64.37
CA ALA A 3 30.11 41.47 63.28
C ALA A 3 30.78 42.04 62.03
N CYS A 4 30.91 41.25 61.01
CA CYS A 4 31.45 41.60 59.71
C CYS A 4 30.32 42.17 58.84
N SER A 5 30.29 43.52 58.69
CA SER A 5 29.38 44.21 57.79
C SER A 5 30.05 44.35 56.42
N ILE A 6 29.73 43.44 55.50
CA ILE A 6 30.08 43.60 54.07
C ILE A 6 28.94 44.41 53.43
N CYS A 7 29.08 45.76 53.49
CA CYS A 7 28.31 46.62 52.60
C CYS A 7 28.87 46.50 51.16
N ARG A 8 28.09 45.80 50.32
CA ARG A 8 28.32 45.76 48.87
C ARG A 8 27.83 47.08 48.28
N GLU A 9 28.74 48.01 48.02
CA GLU A 9 28.42 49.22 47.28
C GLU A 9 27.88 48.83 45.88
N VAL A 10 26.61 49.03 45.68
CA VAL A 10 25.95 48.98 44.38
C VAL A 10 26.27 50.27 43.66
N THR A 11 27.34 50.27 42.84
CA THR A 11 27.68 51.40 41.98
C THR A 11 26.54 51.65 41.01
N PRO A 12 25.91 52.83 41.00
CA PRO A 12 24.87 53.14 40.03
C PRO A 12 25.45 53.19 38.63
N MET A 13 24.98 52.27 37.74
CA MET A 13 25.34 52.28 36.34
C MET A 13 24.91 53.61 35.72
N LYS A 14 25.89 54.48 35.48
CA LYS A 14 25.73 55.79 34.80
C LYS A 14 25.22 55.56 33.40
N ARG A 15 23.90 55.70 33.16
CA ARG A 15 23.30 55.66 31.81
C ARG A 15 23.92 56.77 30.99
N LYS A 16 24.91 56.41 30.14
CA LYS A 16 25.41 57.30 29.09
C LYS A 16 24.23 57.65 28.17
N SER A 17 23.82 58.90 28.17
CA SER A 17 22.81 59.39 27.21
C SER A 17 23.41 59.25 25.82
N LEU A 18 22.83 58.38 24.98
CA LEU A 18 23.22 58.22 23.58
C LEU A 18 23.04 59.57 22.85
N ASN A 19 24.05 59.95 22.05
CA ASN A 19 23.98 61.13 21.21
C ASN A 19 22.80 61.03 20.23
N PHE A 20 22.22 62.17 19.89
CA PHE A 20 21.02 62.25 19.03
C PHE A 20 21.17 61.43 17.71
N PRO A 21 22.29 61.51 16.95
CA PRO A 21 22.49 60.74 15.72
C PRO A 21 22.49 59.23 15.98
N THR A 22 23.04 58.77 17.11
CA THR A 22 23.07 57.34 17.47
C THR A 22 21.66 56.80 17.76
N LYS A 23 20.76 57.61 18.30
CA LYS A 23 19.36 57.25 18.53
C LYS A 23 18.59 57.05 17.22
N ILE A 24 18.83 57.91 16.22
CA ILE A 24 18.21 57.83 14.89
C ILE A 24 18.69 56.53 14.17
N ILE A 25 19.98 56.27 14.21
CA ILE A 25 20.54 55.06 13.60
C ILE A 25 19.96 53.79 14.24
N LEU A 26 19.91 53.76 15.56
CA LEU A 26 19.35 52.62 16.31
C LEU A 26 17.86 52.39 15.99
N PHE A 27 17.08 53.48 15.90
CA PHE A 27 15.66 53.42 15.52
C PHE A 27 15.49 52.86 14.12
N ASN A 28 16.30 53.30 13.14
CA ASN A 28 16.23 52.78 11.78
C ASN A 28 16.61 51.31 11.70
N ILE A 29 17.64 50.87 12.46
CA ILE A 29 18.01 49.44 12.51
C ILE A 29 16.84 48.59 13.08
N VAL A 30 16.24 49.03 14.15
CA VAL A 30 15.09 48.34 14.75
C VAL A 30 13.90 48.29 13.78
N LEU A 31 13.61 49.39 13.10
CA LEU A 31 12.52 49.46 12.11
C LEU A 31 12.75 48.51 10.95
N ILE A 32 13.94 48.51 10.35
CA ILE A 32 14.31 47.62 9.26
C ILE A 32 14.25 46.15 9.73
N SER A 33 14.77 45.84 10.92
CA SER A 33 14.70 44.50 11.48
C SER A 33 13.27 44.01 11.70
N PHE A 34 12.40 44.89 12.16
CA PHE A 34 10.99 44.56 12.32
C PHE A 34 10.27 44.28 11.00
N LEU A 35 10.52 45.11 9.97
CA LEU A 35 9.97 44.92 8.63
C LEU A 35 10.47 43.65 7.98
N THR A 36 11.77 43.35 8.08
CA THR A 36 12.32 42.11 7.50
C THR A 36 11.80 40.89 8.21
N PHE A 37 11.68 40.93 9.53
CA PHE A 37 11.09 39.79 10.30
C PHE A 37 9.61 39.60 9.95
N GLY A 38 8.84 40.68 9.81
CA GLY A 38 7.43 40.59 9.40
C GLY A 38 7.26 40.00 8.00
N LEU A 39 8.10 40.41 7.05
CA LEU A 39 8.12 39.84 5.70
C LEU A 39 8.49 38.36 5.68
N LEU A 40 9.52 37.96 6.43
CA LEU A 40 9.93 36.57 6.55
C LEU A 40 8.83 35.70 7.18
N ALA A 41 8.19 36.18 8.24
CA ALA A 41 7.09 35.46 8.89
C ALA A 41 5.89 35.29 7.94
N TYR A 42 5.52 36.35 7.23
CA TYR A 42 4.45 36.28 6.23
C TYR A 42 4.78 35.29 5.12
N PHE A 43 5.99 35.35 4.57
CA PHE A 43 6.43 34.44 3.52
C PHE A 43 6.45 32.99 4.00
N TYR A 44 6.94 32.73 5.22
CA TYR A 44 6.95 31.40 5.81
C TYR A 44 5.54 30.83 5.96
N LEU A 45 4.59 31.61 6.48
CA LEU A 45 3.20 31.17 6.63
C LEU A 45 2.54 30.91 5.27
N PHE A 46 2.79 31.78 4.29
CA PHE A 46 2.25 31.61 2.94
C PHE A 46 2.78 30.36 2.24
N VAL A 47 4.11 30.11 2.34
CA VAL A 47 4.72 28.92 1.75
C VAL A 47 4.23 27.66 2.47
N ALA A 48 4.16 27.66 3.82
CA ALA A 48 3.70 26.54 4.57
C ALA A 48 2.24 26.14 4.23
N ASP A 49 1.36 27.12 4.06
CA ASP A 49 -0.03 26.88 3.67
C ASP A 49 -0.14 26.35 2.22
N THR A 50 0.63 26.92 1.31
CA THR A 50 0.67 26.48 -0.09
C THR A 50 1.19 25.05 -0.22
N GLU A 51 2.28 24.72 0.48
CA GLU A 51 2.85 23.35 0.46
C GLU A 51 1.93 22.33 1.11
N ARG A 52 1.25 22.71 2.18
CA ARG A 52 0.24 21.86 2.81
C ARG A 52 -0.94 21.58 1.86
N SER A 53 -1.45 22.60 1.19
CA SER A 53 -2.54 22.46 0.21
C SER A 53 -2.15 21.55 -0.95
N LYS A 54 -0.92 21.72 -1.48
CA LYS A 54 -0.39 20.84 -2.54
C LYS A 54 -0.22 19.40 -2.06
N ALA A 55 0.28 19.20 -0.84
CA ALA A 55 0.46 17.87 -0.27
C ALA A 55 -0.89 17.14 -0.12
N VAL A 56 -1.92 17.82 0.38
CA VAL A 56 -3.28 17.25 0.50
C VAL A 56 -3.84 16.89 -0.87
N SER A 57 -3.76 17.81 -1.85
CA SER A 57 -4.24 17.54 -3.21
C SER A 57 -3.49 16.38 -3.88
N ASN A 58 -2.18 16.30 -3.71
CA ASN A 58 -1.39 15.19 -4.24
C ASN A 58 -1.77 13.85 -3.58
N MET A 59 -2.04 13.83 -2.27
CA MET A 59 -2.51 12.64 -1.57
C MET A 59 -3.89 12.19 -2.07
N GLU A 60 -4.80 13.12 -2.31
CA GLU A 60 -6.13 12.83 -2.86
C GLU A 60 -6.03 12.20 -4.26
N ILE A 61 -5.22 12.80 -5.14
CA ILE A 61 -4.97 12.26 -6.49
C ILE A 61 -4.34 10.86 -6.43
N LEU A 62 -3.35 10.66 -5.54
CA LEU A 62 -2.70 9.36 -5.35
C LEU A 62 -3.68 8.31 -4.82
N SER A 63 -4.52 8.69 -3.85
CA SER A 63 -5.55 7.80 -3.28
C SER A 63 -6.57 7.38 -4.33
N THR A 64 -7.06 8.32 -5.14
CA THR A 64 -8.00 8.04 -6.23
C THR A 64 -7.39 7.10 -7.26
N LYS A 65 -6.16 7.39 -7.72
CA LYS A 65 -5.45 6.52 -8.66
C LYS A 65 -5.18 5.12 -8.10
N ALA A 66 -4.84 5.02 -6.83
CA ALA A 66 -4.65 3.72 -6.19
C ALA A 66 -5.97 2.94 -6.10
N GLY A 67 -7.09 3.62 -5.85
CA GLY A 67 -8.42 3.02 -5.89
C GLY A 67 -8.76 2.50 -7.29
N GLU A 68 -8.62 3.32 -8.31
CA GLU A 68 -8.85 2.93 -9.71
C GLU A 68 -7.98 1.72 -10.13
N GLN A 69 -6.70 1.72 -9.75
CA GLN A 69 -5.80 0.58 -10.05
C GLN A 69 -6.22 -0.70 -9.34
N LEU A 70 -6.74 -0.61 -8.12
CA LEU A 70 -7.27 -1.76 -7.40
C LEU A 70 -8.56 -2.28 -8.04
N ASP A 71 -9.46 -1.40 -8.45
CA ASP A 71 -10.70 -1.78 -9.13
C ASP A 71 -10.40 -2.46 -10.48
N ASP A 72 -9.47 -1.92 -11.26
CA ASP A 72 -9.01 -2.54 -12.51
C ASP A 72 -8.38 -3.91 -12.25
N PHE A 73 -7.56 -4.04 -11.20
CA PHE A 73 -6.96 -5.30 -10.81
C PHE A 73 -8.01 -6.36 -10.47
N PHE A 74 -9.01 -6.03 -9.64
CA PHE A 74 -10.09 -6.96 -9.30
C PHE A 74 -10.95 -7.29 -10.52
N ALA A 75 -11.26 -6.32 -11.37
CA ALA A 75 -12.01 -6.56 -12.60
C ALA A 75 -11.28 -7.52 -13.55
N ASN A 76 -9.96 -7.44 -13.64
CA ASN A 76 -9.15 -8.36 -14.44
C ASN A 76 -9.11 -9.76 -13.82
N MET A 77 -9.02 -9.86 -12.49
CA MET A 77 -9.12 -11.15 -11.80
C MET A 77 -10.47 -11.83 -12.04
N ASP A 78 -11.57 -11.08 -11.96
CA ASP A 78 -12.92 -11.60 -12.21
C ASP A 78 -13.07 -12.08 -13.66
N LYS A 79 -12.55 -11.32 -14.62
CA LYS A 79 -12.53 -11.75 -16.03
C LYS A 79 -11.74 -13.05 -16.21
N ALA A 80 -10.54 -13.14 -15.64
CA ALA A 80 -9.73 -14.35 -15.74
C ALA A 80 -10.43 -15.55 -15.09
N ALA A 81 -11.04 -15.37 -13.92
CA ALA A 81 -11.81 -16.41 -13.25
C ALA A 81 -13.02 -16.87 -14.07
N LEU A 82 -13.78 -15.93 -14.66
CA LEU A 82 -14.91 -16.23 -15.52
C LEU A 82 -14.47 -16.98 -16.79
N HIS A 83 -13.44 -16.52 -17.45
CA HIS A 83 -12.90 -17.17 -18.65
C HIS A 83 -12.41 -18.59 -18.34
N LEU A 84 -11.71 -18.81 -17.24
CA LEU A 84 -11.25 -20.12 -16.82
C LEU A 84 -12.42 -21.03 -16.45
N SER A 85 -13.41 -20.53 -15.73
CA SER A 85 -14.59 -21.34 -15.32
C SER A 85 -15.47 -21.74 -16.50
N THR A 86 -15.44 -21.00 -17.60
CA THR A 86 -16.21 -21.28 -18.81
C THR A 86 -15.39 -21.97 -19.91
N ASN A 87 -14.07 -22.14 -19.69
CA ASN A 87 -13.19 -22.77 -20.67
C ASN A 87 -13.52 -24.27 -20.83
N PRO A 88 -13.79 -24.74 -22.06
CA PRO A 88 -14.14 -26.15 -22.31
C PRO A 88 -13.06 -27.13 -21.86
N THR A 89 -11.78 -26.78 -22.00
CA THR A 89 -10.66 -27.62 -21.56
C THR A 89 -10.66 -27.78 -20.04
N VAL A 90 -10.89 -26.69 -19.30
CA VAL A 90 -10.99 -26.72 -17.84
C VAL A 90 -12.16 -27.60 -17.41
N ILE A 91 -13.36 -27.34 -17.96
CA ILE A 91 -14.58 -28.08 -17.62
C ILE A 91 -14.43 -29.55 -17.92
N SER A 92 -13.98 -29.93 -19.15
CA SER A 92 -13.84 -31.33 -19.54
C SER A 92 -12.79 -32.06 -18.73
N THR A 93 -11.68 -31.41 -18.40
CA THR A 93 -10.62 -32.01 -17.58
C THR A 93 -11.12 -32.30 -16.18
N PHE A 94 -11.75 -31.33 -15.52
CA PHE A 94 -12.28 -31.55 -14.18
C PHE A 94 -13.45 -32.56 -14.15
N ALA A 95 -14.28 -32.61 -15.19
CA ALA A 95 -15.34 -33.59 -15.33
C ALA A 95 -14.83 -35.03 -15.57
N SER A 96 -13.63 -35.20 -16.08
CA SER A 96 -13.03 -36.48 -16.36
C SER A 96 -12.19 -37.07 -15.20
N ILE A 97 -12.07 -36.36 -14.09
CA ILE A 97 -11.33 -36.82 -12.92
C ILE A 97 -12.06 -38.02 -12.31
N PRO A 98 -11.40 -39.19 -12.16
CA PRO A 98 -12.00 -40.34 -11.52
C PRO A 98 -12.09 -40.12 -10.00
N ASP A 99 -13.08 -40.74 -9.37
CA ASP A 99 -13.23 -40.81 -7.92
C ASP A 99 -12.13 -41.73 -7.32
N ALA A 100 -10.91 -41.19 -7.20
CA ALA A 100 -9.76 -41.92 -6.67
C ALA A 100 -9.09 -41.09 -5.55
N PRO A 101 -8.52 -41.74 -4.53
CA PRO A 101 -7.80 -41.01 -3.49
C PRO A 101 -6.49 -40.41 -4.04
N GLY A 102 -6.24 -39.15 -3.71
CA GLY A 102 -5.05 -38.41 -4.10
C GLY A 102 -5.34 -37.34 -5.15
N ASN A 103 -4.37 -36.44 -5.36
CA ASN A 103 -4.53 -35.38 -6.36
C ASN A 103 -4.24 -35.94 -7.76
N PHE A 104 -5.28 -35.96 -8.60
CA PHE A 104 -5.22 -36.44 -9.99
C PHE A 104 -4.11 -35.78 -10.79
N PHE A 105 -3.85 -34.50 -10.57
CA PHE A 105 -2.88 -33.72 -11.36
C PHE A 105 -1.41 -34.01 -11.00
N GLU A 106 -1.14 -34.66 -9.88
CA GLU A 106 0.23 -35.07 -9.50
C GLU A 106 0.76 -36.24 -10.33
N THR A 107 -0.12 -37.02 -10.94
CA THR A 107 0.24 -38.23 -11.68
C THR A 107 0.74 -38.00 -13.11
N GLY A 108 0.88 -36.74 -13.53
CA GLY A 108 1.52 -36.36 -14.81
C GLY A 108 0.73 -36.71 -16.07
N HIS A 109 -0.59 -36.78 -15.98
CA HIS A 109 -1.47 -37.02 -17.14
C HIS A 109 -1.33 -35.95 -18.23
N ILE A 110 -1.54 -36.37 -19.50
CA ILE A 110 -1.52 -35.45 -20.65
C ILE A 110 -2.48 -34.28 -20.46
N SER A 111 -3.68 -34.55 -19.94
CA SER A 111 -4.68 -33.53 -19.60
C SER A 111 -4.19 -32.47 -18.63
N SER A 112 -3.25 -32.83 -17.73
CA SER A 112 -2.62 -31.88 -16.80
C SER A 112 -1.74 -30.87 -17.54
N ARG A 113 -1.07 -31.27 -18.62
CA ARG A 113 -0.24 -30.35 -19.43
C ARG A 113 -1.08 -29.37 -20.21
N GLU A 114 -2.10 -29.84 -20.91
CA GLU A 114 -3.00 -28.99 -21.69
C GLU A 114 -3.71 -27.97 -20.78
N LEU A 115 -4.14 -28.42 -19.60
CA LEU A 115 -4.74 -27.55 -18.61
C LEU A 115 -3.73 -26.53 -18.07
N ASN A 116 -2.51 -26.95 -17.78
CA ASN A 116 -1.45 -26.06 -17.33
C ASN A 116 -1.09 -25.00 -18.38
N ASP A 117 -1.00 -25.39 -19.64
CA ASP A 117 -0.72 -24.46 -20.77
C ASP A 117 -1.87 -23.45 -20.92
N THR A 118 -3.11 -23.91 -20.76
CA THR A 118 -4.29 -23.05 -20.75
C THR A 118 -4.22 -22.04 -19.61
N ILE A 119 -3.92 -22.46 -18.39
CA ILE A 119 -3.82 -21.57 -17.23
C ILE A 119 -2.64 -20.60 -17.39
N CYS A 120 -1.51 -21.07 -17.92
CA CYS A 120 -0.34 -20.23 -18.18
C CYS A 120 -0.65 -19.07 -19.13
N SER A 121 -1.50 -19.29 -20.16
CA SER A 121 -1.83 -18.24 -21.10
C SER A 121 -2.47 -17.03 -20.42
N TYR A 122 -3.32 -17.23 -19.43
CA TYR A 122 -3.95 -16.14 -18.67
C TYR A 122 -2.97 -15.37 -17.79
N ILE A 123 -1.93 -16.04 -17.27
CA ILE A 123 -0.88 -15.37 -16.49
C ILE A 123 -0.01 -14.48 -17.40
N PHE A 124 0.24 -14.93 -18.62
CA PHE A 124 1.04 -14.15 -19.58
C PHE A 124 0.27 -13.00 -20.21
N GLU A 125 -1.05 -13.10 -20.32
CA GLU A 125 -1.90 -12.00 -20.81
C GLU A 125 -2.00 -10.85 -19.82
N ASP A 126 -1.99 -11.16 -18.52
CA ASP A 126 -2.07 -10.16 -17.46
C ASP A 126 -0.96 -10.36 -16.42
N TYR A 127 0.08 -9.53 -16.53
CA TYR A 127 1.22 -9.52 -15.60
C TYR A 127 0.86 -9.21 -14.14
N SER A 128 -0.36 -8.75 -13.87
CA SER A 128 -0.86 -8.55 -12.50
C SER A 128 -1.19 -9.87 -11.81
N ILE A 129 -1.45 -10.93 -12.58
CA ILE A 129 -1.75 -12.26 -12.06
C ILE A 129 -0.47 -13.07 -11.96
N SER A 130 0.04 -13.24 -10.75
CA SER A 130 1.28 -14.01 -10.51
C SER A 130 1.05 -15.50 -10.34
N ARG A 131 -0.17 -15.92 -10.04
CA ARG A 131 -0.52 -17.33 -9.79
C ARG A 131 -2.00 -17.59 -9.96
N ILE A 132 -2.32 -18.73 -10.54
CA ILE A 132 -3.67 -19.29 -10.63
C ILE A 132 -3.66 -20.68 -10.01
N CYS A 133 -4.64 -20.97 -9.17
CA CYS A 133 -4.88 -22.28 -8.60
C CYS A 133 -6.34 -22.66 -8.87
N LEU A 134 -6.56 -23.77 -9.57
CA LEU A 134 -7.88 -24.37 -9.76
C LEU A 134 -7.98 -25.59 -8.85
N TYR A 135 -9.11 -25.74 -8.18
CA TYR A 135 -9.40 -26.90 -7.34
C TYR A 135 -10.87 -27.25 -7.35
N ASN A 136 -11.17 -28.52 -7.13
CA ASN A 136 -12.53 -29.06 -7.05
C ASN A 136 -12.93 -29.40 -5.61
N ASP A 137 -14.13 -29.89 -5.45
CA ASP A 137 -14.68 -30.33 -4.17
C ASP A 137 -13.99 -31.57 -3.61
N GLN A 138 -13.35 -32.39 -4.46
CA GLN A 138 -12.65 -33.63 -4.10
C GLN A 138 -11.20 -33.38 -3.67
N GLN A 139 -10.80 -32.10 -3.64
CA GLN A 139 -9.44 -31.66 -3.29
C GLN A 139 -8.38 -31.92 -4.36
N ASP A 140 -8.78 -32.28 -5.58
CA ASP A 140 -7.86 -32.20 -6.70
C ASP A 140 -7.55 -30.74 -7.02
N PHE A 141 -6.28 -30.46 -7.24
CA PHE A 141 -5.87 -29.11 -7.58
C PHE A 141 -4.73 -29.11 -8.60
N ILE A 142 -4.75 -28.10 -9.43
CA ILE A 142 -3.68 -27.75 -10.33
C ILE A 142 -3.33 -26.26 -10.15
N TYR A 143 -2.06 -25.95 -10.19
CA TYR A 143 -1.62 -24.57 -10.06
C TYR A 143 -0.53 -24.24 -11.07
N THR A 144 -0.47 -23.00 -11.46
CA THR A 144 0.64 -22.45 -12.21
C THR A 144 0.96 -21.04 -11.76
N GLY A 145 2.17 -20.58 -11.98
CA GLY A 145 2.59 -19.24 -11.56
C GLY A 145 4.03 -18.94 -11.96
N THR A 146 4.36 -17.65 -11.92
CA THR A 146 5.71 -17.14 -12.23
C THR A 146 6.72 -17.44 -11.13
N LEU A 147 6.26 -17.79 -9.93
CA LEU A 147 7.13 -18.10 -8.79
C LEU A 147 7.12 -19.60 -8.49
N ASN A 148 8.32 -20.17 -8.36
CA ASN A 148 8.49 -21.58 -7.97
C ASN A 148 7.98 -21.79 -6.55
N THR A 149 6.78 -22.34 -6.41
CA THR A 149 6.15 -22.61 -5.11
C THR A 149 6.12 -24.12 -4.89
N SER A 150 6.55 -24.59 -3.71
CA SER A 150 6.49 -26.00 -3.38
C SER A 150 5.02 -26.49 -3.30
N THR A 151 4.77 -27.67 -3.82
CA THR A 151 3.47 -28.35 -3.77
C THR A 151 2.89 -28.36 -2.36
N ASP A 152 3.74 -28.57 -1.33
CA ASP A 152 3.33 -28.58 0.08
C ASP A 152 2.65 -27.29 0.55
N ARG A 153 3.11 -26.13 0.05
CA ARG A 153 2.49 -24.85 0.41
C ARG A 153 1.11 -24.69 -0.22
N ILE A 154 0.92 -25.23 -1.42
CA ILE A 154 -0.38 -25.16 -2.10
C ILE A 154 -1.34 -26.13 -1.48
N GLN A 155 -0.90 -27.36 -1.18
CA GLN A 155 -1.68 -28.32 -0.42
C GLN A 155 -2.12 -27.76 0.93
N SER A 156 -1.21 -27.09 1.64
CA SER A 156 -1.51 -26.42 2.90
C SER A 156 -2.53 -25.29 2.72
N PHE A 157 -2.46 -24.53 1.61
CA PHE A 157 -3.45 -23.50 1.30
C PHE A 157 -4.82 -24.10 0.98
N VAL A 158 -4.89 -25.10 0.10
CA VAL A 158 -6.13 -25.78 -0.28
C VAL A 158 -6.85 -26.37 0.94
N ASN A 159 -6.09 -26.90 1.90
CA ASN A 159 -6.61 -27.48 3.14
C ASN A 159 -6.79 -26.46 4.27
N SER A 160 -6.46 -25.18 4.04
CA SER A 160 -6.59 -24.14 5.06
C SER A 160 -8.06 -23.86 5.39
N SER A 161 -8.30 -23.42 6.62
CA SER A 161 -9.65 -23.01 7.06
C SER A 161 -10.24 -21.91 6.19
N ARG A 162 -9.39 -21.03 5.65
CA ARG A 162 -9.79 -19.95 4.73
C ARG A 162 -10.30 -20.50 3.40
N SER A 163 -9.61 -21.47 2.81
CA SER A 163 -10.02 -22.12 1.56
C SER A 163 -11.32 -22.90 1.73
N VAL A 164 -11.47 -23.60 2.86
CA VAL A 164 -12.71 -24.30 3.23
C VAL A 164 -13.87 -23.30 3.35
N SER A 165 -13.68 -22.20 4.06
CA SER A 165 -14.69 -21.16 4.22
C SER A 165 -15.13 -20.54 2.88
N ILE A 166 -14.19 -20.30 1.95
CA ILE A 166 -14.51 -19.80 0.60
C ILE A 166 -15.35 -20.83 -0.16
N ARG A 167 -14.97 -22.11 -0.14
CA ARG A 167 -15.74 -23.18 -0.79
C ARG A 167 -17.16 -23.29 -0.24
N ASP A 168 -17.31 -23.24 1.07
CA ASP A 168 -18.61 -23.30 1.72
C ASP A 168 -19.49 -22.10 1.35
N ALA A 169 -18.91 -20.90 1.30
CA ALA A 169 -19.60 -19.69 0.84
C ALA A 169 -20.05 -19.80 -0.62
N LEU A 170 -19.19 -20.31 -1.51
CA LEU A 170 -19.53 -20.53 -2.92
C LEU A 170 -20.65 -21.57 -3.09
N ARG A 171 -20.63 -22.66 -2.32
CA ARG A 171 -21.70 -23.68 -2.32
C ARG A 171 -23.02 -23.08 -1.85
N GLN A 172 -23.02 -22.31 -0.76
CA GLN A 172 -24.23 -21.67 -0.22
C GLN A 172 -24.85 -20.67 -1.20
N ASN A 173 -24.02 -19.96 -1.95
CA ASN A 173 -24.47 -18.99 -2.95
C ASN A 173 -24.72 -19.58 -4.34
N HIS A 174 -24.71 -20.94 -4.50
CA HIS A 174 -24.87 -21.63 -5.78
C HIS A 174 -23.97 -21.09 -6.89
N GLY A 175 -22.72 -20.71 -6.56
CA GLY A 175 -21.76 -20.15 -7.50
C GLY A 175 -22.05 -18.71 -7.94
N LYS A 176 -22.97 -18.01 -7.28
CA LYS A 176 -23.14 -16.57 -7.47
C LYS A 176 -22.19 -15.82 -6.50
N LEU A 177 -21.22 -15.16 -7.05
CA LEU A 177 -20.41 -14.12 -6.36
C LEU A 177 -21.09 -12.78 -6.54
#